data_3620ebb51356b6fa9d45161eec4498ae
#
_entry.id   3620ebb51356b6fa9d45161eec4498ae
#
_cell.length_a   1.000
_cell.length_b   1.000
_cell.length_c   1.000
_cell.angle_alpha   90.00
_cell.angle_beta   90.00
_cell.angle_gamma   90.00
#
_symmetry.space_group_name_H-M   'P 1'
#
loop_
_entity.id
_entity.type
_entity.pdbx_description
1 polymer ?
#
loop_
_entity_poly.entity_id
_entity_poly.type
_entity_poly.pdbx_seq_one_letter_code
_entity_poly.pdbx_strand_id
1 'polypeptide(L)'
;MRAAVFQGGGVVSVVDRSDPSITAADEVLIGVEVNGLCGSDLRAFAVPPQMAYDQGVVVGHEFAGRVIEVGSAVTSVRGGDRVIAIPNINCQVCWSCRTNRTNLCDGFVHIGSMRDGGAAEYTVVPERLILEIPEGLPTDLAALAEPLACVLNGTTKVGAQPGDTVLVLGGGPIGLLYLLLFKGAGATVVVSEPSELRAKAALEFGADLVVDPMSVDVGEAVRQATHGLGADIAIDAVGSLLEDAVSLVRKGGTVLVFGLDDRATASISPSTLAYGEICLQGIYIAKGTFPKALQLLESNELGFDRLITHRLDLERFNEAVDLARSGEALKVLIVP
;
A
#
# COMPACT_ATOMS: atom_id res chain seq x y z
N MET A 1 -11.50 -23.31 -10.08
CA MET A 1 -11.29 -22.41 -8.95
C MET A 1 -12.30 -21.28 -8.93
N ARG A 2 -12.62 -20.76 -7.75
CA ARG A 2 -13.36 -19.50 -7.59
C ARG A 2 -12.41 -18.33 -7.64
N ALA A 3 -12.84 -17.22 -8.22
CA ALA A 3 -12.02 -16.01 -8.36
C ALA A 3 -12.87 -14.76 -8.45
N ALA A 4 -12.41 -13.66 -7.83
CA ALA A 4 -12.97 -12.32 -8.00
C ALA A 4 -12.40 -11.69 -9.28
N VAL A 5 -13.26 -11.49 -10.27
CA VAL A 5 -12.89 -11.05 -11.61
C VAL A 5 -13.46 -9.68 -11.90
N PHE A 6 -12.63 -8.77 -12.38
CA PHE A 6 -13.05 -7.44 -12.83
C PHE A 6 -13.78 -7.54 -14.17
N GLN A 7 -15.07 -7.20 -14.16
CA GLN A 7 -15.93 -7.27 -15.35
C GLN A 7 -15.90 -6.01 -16.22
N GLY A 8 -15.16 -4.98 -15.79
CA GLY A 8 -15.20 -3.63 -16.36
C GLY A 8 -16.27 -2.76 -15.71
N GLY A 9 -16.20 -1.43 -15.95
CA GLY A 9 -17.20 -0.49 -15.45
C GLY A 9 -17.30 -0.38 -13.93
N GLY A 10 -16.28 -0.80 -13.18
CA GLY A 10 -16.29 -0.80 -11.71
C GLY A 10 -16.90 -2.05 -11.07
N VAL A 11 -17.30 -3.04 -11.88
CA VAL A 11 -17.96 -4.26 -11.40
C VAL A 11 -16.93 -5.38 -11.18
N VAL A 12 -17.00 -6.05 -10.03
CA VAL A 12 -16.27 -7.28 -9.73
C VAL A 12 -17.28 -8.38 -9.42
N SER A 13 -17.05 -9.58 -9.96
CA SER A 13 -17.88 -10.76 -9.71
C SER A 13 -17.01 -11.92 -9.27
N VAL A 14 -17.47 -12.65 -8.25
CA VAL A 14 -16.89 -13.95 -7.91
C VAL A 14 -17.48 -14.99 -8.84
N VAL A 15 -16.62 -15.67 -9.58
CA VAL A 15 -17.02 -16.63 -10.64
C VAL A 15 -16.16 -17.89 -10.56
N ASP A 16 -16.69 -18.97 -11.10
CA ASP A 16 -15.91 -20.17 -11.37
C ASP A 16 -15.06 -19.98 -12.62
N ARG A 17 -13.76 -20.29 -12.51
CA ARG A 17 -12.79 -20.32 -13.61
C ARG A 17 -12.04 -21.66 -13.62
N SER A 18 -11.42 -22.00 -14.76
CA SER A 18 -10.43 -23.08 -14.78
C SER A 18 -9.26 -22.75 -13.86
N ASP A 19 -8.71 -23.75 -13.21
CA ASP A 19 -7.50 -23.58 -12.43
C ASP A 19 -6.37 -23.12 -13.34
N PRO A 20 -5.52 -22.18 -12.90
CA PRO A 20 -4.34 -21.78 -13.65
C PRO A 20 -3.33 -22.92 -13.64
N SER A 21 -2.53 -23.00 -14.69
CA SER A 21 -1.46 -23.97 -14.82
C SER A 21 -0.13 -23.30 -15.14
N ILE A 22 0.97 -23.91 -14.72
CA ILE A 22 2.32 -23.51 -15.08
C ILE A 22 2.50 -23.64 -16.60
N THR A 23 2.86 -22.56 -17.26
CA THR A 23 3.07 -22.49 -18.71
C THR A 23 4.53 -22.17 -19.06
N ALA A 24 5.29 -21.62 -18.13
CA ALA A 24 6.72 -21.33 -18.28
C ALA A 24 7.54 -22.09 -17.22
N ALA A 25 8.78 -22.40 -17.57
CA ALA A 25 9.66 -23.19 -16.70
C ALA A 25 10.01 -22.49 -15.36
N ASP A 26 9.91 -21.17 -15.31
CA ASP A 26 10.22 -20.31 -14.16
C ASP A 26 8.95 -19.86 -13.37
N GLU A 27 7.80 -20.46 -13.63
CA GLU A 27 6.56 -20.11 -12.93
C GLU A 27 6.32 -21.00 -11.70
N VAL A 28 5.62 -20.43 -10.74
CA VAL A 28 5.22 -21.06 -9.48
C VAL A 28 3.70 -20.95 -9.34
N LEU A 29 3.02 -22.07 -9.14
CA LEU A 29 1.60 -22.15 -8.80
C LEU A 29 1.46 -22.00 -7.29
N ILE A 30 0.71 -21.01 -6.85
CA ILE A 30 0.45 -20.69 -5.44
C ILE A 30 -1.02 -20.97 -5.13
N GLY A 31 -1.27 -21.75 -4.07
CA GLY A 31 -2.56 -21.80 -3.39
C GLY A 31 -2.64 -20.59 -2.47
N VAL A 32 -3.53 -19.66 -2.78
CA VAL A 32 -3.67 -18.44 -2.01
C VAL A 32 -4.39 -18.74 -0.70
N GLU A 33 -3.80 -18.33 0.43
CA GLU A 33 -4.40 -18.44 1.76
C GLU A 33 -5.13 -17.14 2.15
N VAL A 34 -4.62 -15.99 1.66
CA VAL A 34 -5.18 -14.68 1.97
C VAL A 34 -4.77 -13.64 0.93
N ASN A 35 -5.67 -12.68 0.67
CA ASN A 35 -5.41 -11.50 -0.15
C ASN A 35 -5.93 -10.24 0.54
N GLY A 36 -5.11 -9.20 0.67
CA GLY A 36 -5.50 -7.89 1.18
C GLY A 36 -6.26 -7.06 0.13
N LEU A 37 -7.26 -6.32 0.58
CA LEU A 37 -7.95 -5.33 -0.27
C LEU A 37 -7.24 -3.98 -0.17
N CYS A 38 -6.85 -3.43 -1.32
CA CYS A 38 -6.12 -2.17 -1.45
C CYS A 38 -7.04 -0.98 -1.78
N GLY A 39 -6.61 0.23 -1.42
CA GLY A 39 -7.28 1.45 -1.86
C GLY A 39 -7.32 1.64 -3.38
N SER A 40 -6.33 1.11 -4.11
CA SER A 40 -6.31 1.10 -5.58
C SER A 40 -7.44 0.26 -6.17
N ASP A 41 -7.77 -0.89 -5.53
CA ASP A 41 -8.90 -1.72 -5.92
C ASP A 41 -10.21 -0.92 -5.79
N LEU A 42 -10.40 -0.22 -4.67
CA LEU A 42 -11.60 0.60 -4.43
C LEU A 42 -11.78 1.69 -5.50
N ARG A 43 -10.69 2.22 -6.04
CA ARG A 43 -10.70 3.20 -7.13
C ARG A 43 -11.03 2.56 -8.47
N ALA A 44 -10.50 1.38 -8.75
CA ALA A 44 -10.84 0.63 -9.96
C ALA A 44 -12.31 0.19 -9.97
N PHE A 45 -12.86 -0.11 -8.77
CA PHE A 45 -14.26 -0.53 -8.63
C PHE A 45 -15.23 0.65 -8.43
N ALA A 46 -14.77 1.90 -8.48
CA ALA A 46 -15.65 3.06 -8.49
C ALA A 46 -16.46 3.14 -9.81
N VAL A 47 -17.60 3.83 -9.75
CA VAL A 47 -18.44 4.07 -10.93
C VAL A 47 -18.58 5.59 -11.14
N PRO A 48 -17.96 6.18 -12.18
CA PRO A 48 -17.05 5.55 -13.13
C PRO A 48 -15.72 5.13 -12.51
N PRO A 49 -15.00 4.15 -13.09
CA PRO A 49 -13.69 3.74 -12.60
C PRO A 49 -12.69 4.91 -12.55
N GLN A 50 -11.89 4.95 -11.48
CA GLN A 50 -10.89 5.99 -11.24
C GLN A 50 -9.46 5.47 -11.42
N MET A 51 -9.31 4.18 -11.71
CA MET A 51 -8.06 3.50 -12.02
C MET A 51 -8.33 2.42 -13.07
N ALA A 52 -7.42 2.26 -14.01
CA ALA A 52 -7.56 1.29 -15.09
C ALA A 52 -7.16 -0.12 -14.60
N TYR A 53 -8.08 -1.07 -14.73
CA TYR A 53 -7.86 -2.50 -14.63
C TYR A 53 -8.29 -3.17 -15.91
N ASP A 54 -7.58 -4.21 -16.32
CA ASP A 54 -7.95 -4.97 -17.54
C ASP A 54 -9.21 -5.81 -17.25
N GLN A 55 -10.16 -5.74 -18.17
CA GLN A 55 -11.38 -6.53 -18.06
C GLN A 55 -11.07 -8.03 -18.16
N GLY A 56 -11.67 -8.81 -17.27
CA GLY A 56 -11.48 -10.26 -17.20
C GLY A 56 -10.31 -10.70 -16.30
N VAL A 57 -9.54 -9.76 -15.73
CA VAL A 57 -8.44 -10.08 -14.80
C VAL A 57 -8.99 -10.50 -13.44
N VAL A 58 -8.34 -11.46 -12.80
CA VAL A 58 -8.52 -11.74 -11.37
C VAL A 58 -7.84 -10.62 -10.59
N VAL A 59 -8.60 -9.98 -9.70
CA VAL A 59 -8.07 -8.84 -8.91
C VAL A 59 -7.22 -9.30 -7.73
N GLY A 60 -6.62 -8.35 -6.99
CA GLY A 60 -5.85 -8.59 -5.77
C GLY A 60 -4.35 -8.73 -6.00
N HIS A 61 -3.58 -7.91 -5.28
CA HIS A 61 -2.13 -7.81 -5.43
C HIS A 61 -1.37 -7.84 -4.09
N GLU A 62 -2.08 -7.98 -2.98
CA GLU A 62 -1.52 -8.07 -1.63
C GLU A 62 -1.79 -9.48 -1.07
N PHE A 63 -1.15 -10.52 -1.60
CA PHE A 63 -1.50 -11.88 -1.25
C PHE A 63 -0.33 -12.72 -0.71
N ALA A 64 -0.70 -13.70 0.08
CA ALA A 64 0.18 -14.71 0.65
C ALA A 64 -0.47 -16.09 0.54
N GLY A 65 0.35 -17.13 0.47
CA GLY A 65 -0.14 -18.49 0.34
C GLY A 65 0.96 -19.53 0.36
N ARG A 66 0.67 -20.71 -0.22
CA ARG A 66 1.61 -21.83 -0.31
C ARG A 66 1.89 -22.21 -1.75
N VAL A 67 3.14 -22.58 -1.98
CA VAL A 67 3.56 -23.21 -3.24
C VAL A 67 2.88 -24.56 -3.39
N ILE A 68 2.15 -24.74 -4.48
CA ILE A 68 1.49 -26.02 -4.85
C ILE A 68 2.38 -26.79 -5.81
N GLU A 69 2.84 -26.12 -6.87
CA GLU A 69 3.64 -26.71 -7.93
C GLU A 69 4.67 -25.68 -8.45
N VAL A 70 5.79 -26.17 -8.94
CA VAL A 70 6.87 -25.33 -9.48
C VAL A 70 7.27 -25.78 -10.88
N GLY A 71 7.61 -24.81 -11.73
CA GLY A 71 8.17 -25.09 -13.06
C GLY A 71 9.58 -25.67 -12.98
N SER A 72 10.01 -26.32 -14.07
CA SER A 72 11.24 -27.10 -14.11
C SER A 72 12.55 -26.31 -13.91
N ALA A 73 12.50 -24.98 -14.05
CA ALA A 73 13.64 -24.08 -13.83
C ALA A 73 13.62 -23.39 -12.45
N VAL A 74 12.57 -23.57 -11.67
CA VAL A 74 12.45 -22.99 -10.32
C VAL A 74 13.42 -23.66 -9.35
N THR A 75 14.15 -22.87 -8.59
CA THR A 75 15.21 -23.33 -7.70
C THR A 75 15.12 -22.76 -6.28
N SER A 76 14.42 -21.63 -6.09
CA SER A 76 14.40 -20.89 -4.82
C SER A 76 13.31 -21.35 -3.87
N VAL A 77 12.25 -22.01 -4.38
CA VAL A 77 11.11 -22.49 -3.58
C VAL A 77 10.66 -23.87 -4.04
N ARG A 78 9.92 -24.57 -3.19
CA ARG A 78 9.37 -25.90 -3.44
C ARG A 78 7.94 -26.03 -2.91
N GLY A 79 7.27 -27.10 -3.31
CA GLY A 79 5.91 -27.39 -2.83
C GLY A 79 5.81 -27.40 -1.29
N GLY A 80 4.83 -26.67 -0.77
CA GLY A 80 4.57 -26.50 0.65
C GLY A 80 5.20 -25.25 1.28
N ASP A 81 6.17 -24.59 0.64
CA ASP A 81 6.76 -23.35 1.15
C ASP A 81 5.72 -22.23 1.22
N ARG A 82 5.78 -21.43 2.29
CA ARG A 82 4.89 -20.27 2.48
C ARG A 82 5.51 -19.04 1.81
N VAL A 83 4.74 -18.37 0.99
CA VAL A 83 5.26 -17.30 0.12
C VAL A 83 4.33 -16.11 0.02
N ILE A 84 4.93 -14.94 -0.24
CA ILE A 84 4.27 -13.77 -0.82
C ILE A 84 4.74 -13.57 -2.26
N ALA A 85 3.98 -12.81 -3.03
CA ALA A 85 4.41 -12.38 -4.35
C ALA A 85 4.59 -10.86 -4.41
N ILE A 86 5.66 -10.42 -5.10
CA ILE A 86 5.85 -9.03 -5.49
C ILE A 86 4.98 -8.79 -6.73
N PRO A 87 3.96 -7.90 -6.67
CA PRO A 87 3.00 -7.78 -7.78
C PRO A 87 3.55 -7.06 -9.01
N ASN A 88 4.79 -6.61 -8.97
CA ASN A 88 5.40 -5.70 -9.94
C ASN A 88 6.30 -6.46 -10.93
N ILE A 89 5.76 -6.89 -12.07
CA ILE A 89 6.54 -7.52 -13.14
C ILE A 89 7.26 -6.41 -13.91
N ASN A 90 8.58 -6.46 -13.93
CA ASN A 90 9.43 -5.53 -14.67
C ASN A 90 10.21 -6.25 -15.80
N CYS A 91 10.60 -5.51 -16.85
CA CYS A 91 11.24 -6.09 -18.02
C CYS A 91 12.74 -6.40 -17.84
N GLN A 92 13.39 -5.91 -16.78
CA GLN A 92 14.82 -6.04 -16.43
C GLN A 92 15.82 -5.45 -17.43
N VAL A 93 15.36 -4.98 -18.60
CA VAL A 93 16.25 -4.55 -19.71
C VAL A 93 16.17 -3.05 -20.03
N CYS A 94 15.08 -2.35 -19.69
CA CYS A 94 14.97 -0.91 -19.91
C CYS A 94 15.95 -0.12 -19.02
N TRP A 95 16.11 1.17 -19.31
CA TRP A 95 17.01 2.04 -18.56
C TRP A 95 16.67 2.07 -17.07
N SER A 96 15.39 2.20 -16.72
CA SER A 96 14.91 2.23 -15.34
C SER A 96 15.28 0.94 -14.60
N CYS A 97 15.07 -0.22 -15.19
CA CYS A 97 15.45 -1.50 -14.60
C CYS A 97 16.96 -1.62 -14.39
N ARG A 98 17.75 -1.26 -15.42
CA ARG A 98 19.23 -1.35 -15.38
C ARG A 98 19.85 -0.36 -14.38
N THR A 99 19.13 0.71 -13.99
CA THR A 99 19.57 1.69 -12.99
C THR A 99 18.91 1.46 -11.62
N ASN A 100 18.40 0.25 -11.38
CA ASN A 100 17.74 -0.13 -10.13
C ASN A 100 16.52 0.75 -9.77
N ARG A 101 15.75 1.14 -10.79
CA ARG A 101 14.46 1.84 -10.67
C ARG A 101 13.35 0.98 -11.24
N THR A 102 13.27 -0.27 -10.77
CA THR A 102 12.39 -1.31 -11.32
C THR A 102 10.90 -0.96 -11.21
N ASN A 103 10.53 -0.16 -10.22
CA ASN A 103 9.20 0.41 -10.04
C ASN A 103 8.80 1.42 -11.13
N LEU A 104 9.77 1.92 -11.91
CA LEU A 104 9.57 2.86 -13.03
C LEU A 104 9.85 2.18 -14.38
N CYS A 105 9.61 0.88 -14.48
CA CYS A 105 9.85 0.10 -15.69
C CYS A 105 8.92 0.54 -16.83
N ASP A 106 9.47 0.74 -18.05
CA ASP A 106 8.68 1.09 -19.23
C ASP A 106 7.72 -0.03 -19.67
N GLY A 107 8.09 -1.29 -19.43
CA GLY A 107 7.27 -2.47 -19.68
C GLY A 107 6.67 -3.05 -18.40
N PHE A 108 6.20 -2.19 -17.50
CA PHE A 108 5.60 -2.59 -16.23
C PHE A 108 4.27 -3.33 -16.44
N VAL A 109 4.13 -4.49 -15.78
CA VAL A 109 2.86 -5.23 -15.70
C VAL A 109 2.54 -5.50 -14.25
N HIS A 110 1.32 -5.20 -13.85
CA HIS A 110 0.87 -5.34 -12.46
C HIS A 110 -0.03 -6.57 -12.29
N ILE A 111 0.34 -7.45 -11.36
CA ILE A 111 -0.47 -8.59 -10.94
C ILE A 111 -1.68 -8.04 -10.16
N GLY A 112 -2.86 -8.54 -10.48
CA GLY A 112 -4.11 -8.10 -9.86
C GLY A 112 -4.83 -6.95 -10.58
N SER A 113 -4.20 -6.36 -11.64
CA SER A 113 -4.86 -5.34 -12.45
C SER A 113 -4.62 -5.47 -13.96
N MET A 114 -3.48 -5.98 -14.39
CA MET A 114 -3.07 -6.22 -15.79
C MET A 114 -2.81 -7.71 -16.06
N ARG A 115 -2.60 -8.49 -15.03
CA ARG A 115 -2.43 -9.95 -15.03
C ARG A 115 -3.19 -10.50 -13.82
N ASP A 116 -3.68 -11.74 -13.91
CA ASP A 116 -4.41 -12.38 -12.82
C ASP A 116 -3.67 -12.32 -11.49
N GLY A 117 -4.39 -11.95 -10.43
CA GLY A 117 -3.92 -11.71 -9.08
C GLY A 117 -4.30 -12.80 -8.08
N GLY A 118 -4.34 -12.41 -6.80
CA GLY A 118 -4.50 -13.31 -5.65
C GLY A 118 -5.89 -13.36 -5.03
N ALA A 119 -6.90 -12.64 -5.54
CA ALA A 119 -8.27 -12.79 -5.05
C ALA A 119 -8.95 -14.01 -5.68
N ALA A 120 -8.33 -15.19 -5.53
CA ALA A 120 -8.74 -16.48 -6.06
C ALA A 120 -8.07 -17.61 -5.26
N GLU A 121 -8.57 -18.84 -5.41
CA GLU A 121 -7.99 -20.03 -4.76
C GLU A 121 -6.56 -20.31 -5.22
N TYR A 122 -6.22 -19.99 -6.49
CA TYR A 122 -4.88 -20.21 -7.06
C TYR A 122 -4.44 -19.05 -7.95
N THR A 123 -3.13 -18.82 -8.00
CA THR A 123 -2.50 -17.89 -8.93
C THR A 123 -1.13 -18.41 -9.38
N VAL A 124 -0.66 -17.97 -10.56
CA VAL A 124 0.67 -18.33 -11.11
C VAL A 124 1.54 -17.09 -11.22
N VAL A 125 2.73 -17.17 -10.64
CA VAL A 125 3.67 -16.04 -10.53
C VAL A 125 5.07 -16.49 -10.96
N PRO A 126 5.85 -15.66 -11.69
CA PRO A 126 7.26 -15.95 -11.94
C PRO A 126 8.09 -16.07 -10.65
N GLU A 127 8.98 -17.06 -10.56
CA GLU A 127 9.84 -17.33 -9.39
C GLU A 127 10.53 -16.07 -8.83
N ARG A 128 11.06 -15.22 -9.72
CA ARG A 128 11.78 -13.99 -9.35
C ARG A 128 10.96 -12.96 -8.56
N LEU A 129 9.65 -13.15 -8.49
CA LEU A 129 8.72 -12.29 -7.73
C LEU A 129 8.28 -12.95 -6.42
N ILE A 130 8.75 -14.15 -6.13
CA ILE A 130 8.40 -14.90 -4.93
C ILE A 130 9.39 -14.57 -3.81
N LEU A 131 8.86 -14.39 -2.61
CA LEU A 131 9.65 -14.34 -1.37
C LEU A 131 9.05 -15.31 -0.36
N GLU A 132 9.91 -16.10 0.27
CA GLU A 132 9.50 -16.95 1.38
C GLU A 132 9.06 -16.13 2.59
N ILE A 133 7.98 -16.56 3.23
CA ILE A 133 7.50 -16.00 4.50
C ILE A 133 8.35 -16.61 5.63
N PRO A 134 8.99 -15.80 6.49
CA PRO A 134 9.68 -16.28 7.67
C PRO A 134 8.82 -17.24 8.52
N GLU A 135 9.43 -18.23 9.14
CA GLU A 135 8.71 -19.31 9.84
C GLU A 135 7.77 -18.77 10.92
N GLY A 136 8.21 -17.77 11.68
CA GLY A 136 7.43 -17.15 12.76
C GLY A 136 6.35 -16.15 12.31
N LEU A 137 6.34 -15.74 11.05
CA LEU A 137 5.41 -14.73 10.55
C LEU A 137 4.07 -15.37 10.12
N PRO A 138 2.90 -14.98 10.71
CA PRO A 138 1.59 -15.45 10.27
C PRO A 138 1.29 -15.04 8.82
N THR A 139 0.62 -15.90 8.06
CA THR A 139 0.28 -15.65 6.63
C THR A 139 -0.56 -14.38 6.46
N ASP A 140 -1.51 -14.14 7.35
CA ASP A 140 -2.33 -12.92 7.34
C ASP A 140 -1.49 -11.65 7.43
N LEU A 141 -0.54 -11.66 8.36
CA LEU A 141 0.33 -10.52 8.57
C LEU A 141 1.31 -10.36 7.39
N ALA A 142 1.74 -11.47 6.78
CA ALA A 142 2.59 -11.45 5.59
C ALA A 142 1.91 -10.79 4.38
N ALA A 143 0.59 -10.83 4.26
CA ALA A 143 -0.14 -10.12 3.21
C ALA A 143 0.01 -8.59 3.29
N LEU A 144 0.37 -8.03 4.46
CA LEU A 144 0.71 -6.61 4.59
C LEU A 144 2.09 -6.25 4.02
N ALA A 145 2.88 -7.22 3.55
CA ALA A 145 4.21 -6.95 3.02
C ALA A 145 4.17 -6.00 1.80
N GLU A 146 3.14 -6.11 0.96
CA GLU A 146 3.00 -5.23 -0.20
C GLU A 146 2.79 -3.77 0.21
N PRO A 147 1.73 -3.38 0.95
CA PRO A 147 1.53 -1.99 1.33
C PRO A 147 2.66 -1.45 2.22
N LEU A 148 3.22 -2.28 3.11
CA LEU A 148 4.35 -1.88 3.93
C LEU A 148 5.61 -1.63 3.09
N ALA A 149 5.87 -2.46 2.07
CA ALA A 149 7.00 -2.24 1.15
C ALA A 149 6.87 -0.93 0.36
N CYS A 150 5.64 -0.55 -0.03
CA CYS A 150 5.36 0.73 -0.66
C CYS A 150 5.65 1.91 0.28
N VAL A 151 5.17 1.83 1.52
CA VAL A 151 5.41 2.86 2.55
C VAL A 151 6.91 2.97 2.89
N LEU A 152 7.62 1.84 3.00
CA LEU A 152 9.08 1.83 3.21
C LEU A 152 9.85 2.51 2.07
N ASN A 153 9.41 2.39 0.82
CA ASN A 153 10.00 3.16 -0.28
C ASN A 153 9.86 4.67 -0.02
N GLY A 154 8.75 5.13 0.54
CA GLY A 154 8.53 6.52 0.93
C GLY A 154 9.44 6.96 2.09
N THR A 155 9.50 6.19 3.16
CA THR A 155 10.32 6.56 4.33
C THR A 155 11.79 6.69 4.00
N THR A 156 12.33 5.86 3.06
CA THR A 156 13.73 5.96 2.61
C THR A 156 14.05 7.24 1.85
N LYS A 157 13.03 8.01 1.43
CA LYS A 157 13.22 9.24 0.65
C LYS A 157 13.21 10.50 1.50
N VAL A 158 12.56 10.47 2.66
CA VAL A 158 12.37 11.67 3.48
C VAL A 158 13.30 11.73 4.70
N GLY A 159 13.84 10.60 5.14
CA GLY A 159 14.93 10.56 6.13
C GLY A 159 14.59 11.20 7.49
N ALA A 160 13.38 10.95 8.02
CA ALA A 160 12.97 11.49 9.32
C ALA A 160 13.97 11.18 10.44
N GLN A 161 14.24 12.15 11.28
CA GLN A 161 15.11 12.05 12.43
C GLN A 161 14.31 12.01 13.74
N PRO A 162 14.85 11.44 14.82
CA PRO A 162 14.24 11.57 16.14
C PRO A 162 14.04 13.05 16.50
N GLY A 163 12.81 13.38 16.91
CA GLY A 163 12.41 14.75 17.23
C GLY A 163 11.78 15.53 16.08
N ASP A 164 11.83 15.04 14.83
CA ASP A 164 11.07 15.64 13.73
C ASP A 164 9.57 15.53 13.98
N THR A 165 8.82 16.51 13.48
CA THR A 165 7.34 16.42 13.42
C THR A 165 6.91 16.00 12.03
N VAL A 166 6.19 14.88 11.96
CA VAL A 166 5.61 14.33 10.72
C VAL A 166 4.10 14.53 10.73
N LEU A 167 3.60 15.23 9.72
CA LEU A 167 2.16 15.37 9.47
C LEU A 167 1.73 14.32 8.45
N VAL A 168 0.77 13.49 8.81
CA VAL A 168 0.13 12.51 7.91
C VAL A 168 -1.26 12.99 7.57
N LEU A 169 -1.49 13.33 6.32
CA LEU A 169 -2.81 13.68 5.78
C LEU A 169 -3.49 12.41 5.28
N GLY A 170 -4.48 11.95 6.03
CA GLY A 170 -5.22 10.71 5.83
C GLY A 170 -4.78 9.58 6.77
N GLY A 171 -5.69 9.12 7.65
CA GLY A 171 -5.52 8.02 8.61
C GLY A 171 -5.98 6.65 8.09
N GLY A 172 -6.01 6.45 6.77
CA GLY A 172 -6.24 5.14 6.15
C GLY A 172 -5.05 4.18 6.37
N PRO A 173 -5.12 2.93 5.86
CA PRO A 173 -4.08 1.92 6.09
C PRO A 173 -2.66 2.41 5.77
N ILE A 174 -2.48 3.15 4.68
CA ILE A 174 -1.19 3.74 4.31
C ILE A 174 -0.73 4.79 5.32
N GLY A 175 -1.62 5.71 5.72
CA GLY A 175 -1.30 6.72 6.73
C GLY A 175 -0.93 6.11 8.07
N LEU A 176 -1.64 5.06 8.48
CA LEU A 176 -1.35 4.32 9.72
C LEU A 176 -0.03 3.54 9.65
N LEU A 177 0.34 3.01 8.48
CA LEU A 177 1.67 2.41 8.29
C LEU A 177 2.79 3.46 8.39
N TYR A 178 2.60 4.66 7.83
CA TYR A 178 3.53 5.79 8.01
C TYR A 178 3.61 6.20 9.48
N LEU A 179 2.47 6.34 10.15
CA LEU A 179 2.43 6.64 11.59
C LEU A 179 3.29 5.65 12.39
N LEU A 180 3.07 4.35 12.21
CA LEU A 180 3.82 3.32 12.93
C LEU A 180 5.33 3.41 12.68
N LEU A 181 5.75 3.58 11.41
CA LEU A 181 7.16 3.66 11.06
C LEU A 181 7.82 4.92 11.61
N PHE A 182 7.17 6.07 11.54
CA PHE A 182 7.75 7.32 12.05
C PHE A 182 7.73 7.40 13.57
N LYS A 183 6.72 6.84 14.23
CA LYS A 183 6.76 6.64 15.69
C LYS A 183 7.90 5.73 16.09
N GLY A 184 8.11 4.63 15.40
CA GLY A 184 9.25 3.73 15.60
C GLY A 184 10.62 4.42 15.38
N ALA A 185 10.67 5.44 14.54
CA ALA A 185 11.86 6.26 14.32
C ALA A 185 12.05 7.42 15.35
N GLY A 186 11.12 7.59 16.30
CA GLY A 186 11.19 8.62 17.33
C GLY A 186 10.69 9.99 16.91
N ALA A 187 9.88 10.07 15.86
CA ALA A 187 9.22 11.31 15.44
C ALA A 187 7.97 11.59 16.27
N THR A 188 7.60 12.87 16.34
CA THR A 188 6.26 13.31 16.73
C THR A 188 5.35 13.20 15.51
N VAL A 189 4.23 12.47 15.61
CA VAL A 189 3.33 12.25 14.47
C VAL A 189 1.97 12.88 14.71
N VAL A 190 1.59 13.79 13.83
CA VAL A 190 0.26 14.41 13.74
C VAL A 190 -0.50 13.75 12.60
N VAL A 191 -1.73 13.31 12.83
CA VAL A 191 -2.60 12.71 11.80
C VAL A 191 -3.81 13.60 11.57
N SER A 192 -4.09 13.96 10.32
CA SER A 192 -5.33 14.62 9.92
C SER A 192 -6.28 13.58 9.30
N GLU A 193 -7.41 13.32 9.95
CA GLU A 193 -8.37 12.28 9.53
C GLU A 193 -9.81 12.66 9.94
N PRO A 194 -10.75 12.74 8.99
CA PRO A 194 -12.15 13.09 9.29
C PRO A 194 -12.98 11.89 9.80
N SER A 195 -12.56 10.64 9.54
CA SER A 195 -13.29 9.46 10.02
C SER A 195 -13.01 9.24 11.50
N GLU A 196 -14.05 9.23 12.34
CA GLU A 196 -13.94 8.99 13.78
C GLU A 196 -13.27 7.64 14.08
N LEU A 197 -13.63 6.57 13.33
CA LEU A 197 -13.02 5.25 13.48
C LEU A 197 -11.52 5.27 13.22
N ARG A 198 -11.09 5.89 12.10
CA ARG A 198 -9.69 5.97 11.73
C ARG A 198 -8.91 6.92 12.63
N ALA A 199 -9.51 8.01 13.06
CA ALA A 199 -8.94 8.94 14.04
C ALA A 199 -8.67 8.24 15.38
N LYS A 200 -9.64 7.45 15.87
CA LYS A 200 -9.45 6.61 17.05
C LYS A 200 -8.33 5.59 16.88
N ALA A 201 -8.29 4.90 15.74
CA ALA A 201 -7.22 3.96 15.42
C ALA A 201 -5.85 4.66 15.40
N ALA A 202 -5.75 5.86 14.82
CA ALA A 202 -4.50 6.62 14.81
C ALA A 202 -4.01 6.94 16.23
N LEU A 203 -4.90 7.31 17.16
CA LEU A 203 -4.55 7.50 18.56
C LEU A 203 -4.07 6.19 19.23
N GLU A 204 -4.79 5.10 19.01
CA GLU A 204 -4.41 3.77 19.52
C GLU A 204 -3.08 3.27 18.96
N PHE A 205 -2.72 3.69 17.76
CA PHE A 205 -1.43 3.38 17.11
C PHE A 205 -0.31 4.32 17.53
N GLY A 206 -0.60 5.31 18.39
CA GLY A 206 0.40 6.16 19.01
C GLY A 206 0.63 7.51 18.33
N ALA A 207 -0.34 8.02 17.56
CA ALA A 207 -0.30 9.41 17.10
C ALA A 207 -0.24 10.36 18.30
N ASP A 208 0.63 11.37 18.25
CA ASP A 208 0.75 12.36 19.32
C ASP A 208 -0.40 13.36 19.29
N LEU A 209 -0.95 13.60 18.09
CA LEU A 209 -2.11 14.44 17.88
C LEU A 209 -2.93 13.89 16.69
N VAL A 210 -4.24 13.85 16.83
CA VAL A 210 -5.16 13.59 15.72
C VAL A 210 -6.09 14.78 15.57
N VAL A 211 -6.22 15.27 14.33
CA VAL A 211 -7.02 16.45 13.99
C VAL A 211 -8.11 16.06 13.01
N ASP A 212 -9.35 16.36 13.33
CA ASP A 212 -10.45 16.31 12.37
C ASP A 212 -10.47 17.60 11.52
N PRO A 213 -10.12 17.52 10.22
CA PRO A 213 -10.06 18.70 9.35
C PRO A 213 -11.44 19.32 9.08
N MET A 214 -12.52 18.63 9.41
CA MET A 214 -13.89 19.14 9.25
C MET A 214 -14.31 20.07 10.41
N SER A 215 -13.63 19.97 11.55
CA SER A 215 -13.98 20.69 12.76
C SER A 215 -12.91 21.65 13.26
N VAL A 216 -11.63 21.42 12.86
CA VAL A 216 -10.46 22.18 13.35
C VAL A 216 -9.57 22.59 12.19
N ASP A 217 -8.99 23.78 12.24
CA ASP A 217 -7.93 24.23 11.33
C ASP A 217 -6.67 23.40 11.57
N VAL A 218 -6.36 22.50 10.60
CA VAL A 218 -5.18 21.63 10.66
C VAL A 218 -3.90 22.45 10.75
N GLY A 219 -3.83 23.58 10.06
CA GLY A 219 -2.67 24.47 10.08
C GLY A 219 -2.42 25.08 11.44
N GLU A 220 -3.47 25.48 12.14
CA GLU A 220 -3.35 25.99 13.51
C GLU A 220 -2.90 24.89 14.46
N ALA A 221 -3.46 23.69 14.36
CA ALA A 221 -3.09 22.56 15.20
C ALA A 221 -1.61 22.17 14.98
N VAL A 222 -1.15 22.10 13.72
CA VAL A 222 0.25 21.83 13.38
C VAL A 222 1.17 22.92 13.91
N ARG A 223 0.81 24.22 13.74
CA ARG A 223 1.62 25.32 14.26
C ARG A 223 1.73 25.28 15.79
N GLN A 224 0.66 24.94 16.48
CA GLN A 224 0.72 24.76 17.96
C GLN A 224 1.64 23.61 18.35
N ALA A 225 1.57 22.46 17.67
CA ALA A 225 2.41 21.30 17.92
C ALA A 225 3.90 21.55 17.58
N THR A 226 4.20 22.53 16.70
CA THR A 226 5.55 22.81 16.18
C THR A 226 6.09 24.18 16.57
N HIS A 227 5.55 24.80 17.62
CA HIS A 227 5.96 26.14 18.08
C HIS A 227 5.93 27.20 16.96
N GLY A 228 4.99 27.12 16.03
CA GLY A 228 4.77 28.05 14.93
C GLY A 228 5.53 27.73 13.64
N LEU A 229 6.36 26.68 13.61
CA LEU A 229 7.24 26.37 12.47
C LEU A 229 6.54 25.67 11.30
N GLY A 230 5.62 24.75 11.57
CA GLY A 230 5.10 23.76 10.62
C GLY A 230 5.81 22.41 10.72
N ALA A 231 5.31 21.39 10.04
CA ALA A 231 5.85 20.03 10.08
C ALA A 231 7.20 19.93 9.33
N ASP A 232 8.13 19.09 9.82
CA ASP A 232 9.36 18.75 9.11
C ASP A 232 9.08 17.97 7.83
N ILE A 233 8.12 17.05 7.92
CA ILE A 233 7.65 16.22 6.81
C ILE A 233 6.12 16.25 6.80
N ALA A 234 5.52 16.50 5.63
CA ALA A 234 4.10 16.34 5.41
C ALA A 234 3.85 15.24 4.36
N ILE A 235 2.94 14.33 4.63
CA ILE A 235 2.64 13.19 3.76
C ILE A 235 1.22 13.32 3.25
N ASP A 236 1.04 13.47 1.93
CA ASP A 236 -0.25 13.28 1.30
C ASP A 236 -0.47 11.78 1.03
N ALA A 237 -1.18 11.12 1.95
CA ALA A 237 -1.56 9.72 1.82
C ALA A 237 -2.91 9.52 1.11
N VAL A 238 -3.59 10.61 0.73
CA VAL A 238 -4.89 10.63 0.05
C VAL A 238 -4.73 10.79 -1.46
N GLY A 239 -3.84 11.71 -1.90
CA GLY A 239 -3.55 12.03 -3.30
C GLY A 239 -4.23 13.29 -3.83
N SER A 240 -4.93 14.04 -2.98
CA SER A 240 -5.60 15.29 -3.34
C SER A 240 -5.29 16.45 -2.38
N LEU A 241 -4.36 16.25 -1.45
CA LEU A 241 -4.06 17.21 -0.39
C LEU A 241 -2.65 17.83 -0.53
N LEU A 242 -2.10 17.85 -1.75
CA LEU A 242 -0.76 18.38 -2.00
C LEU A 242 -0.63 19.87 -1.65
N GLU A 243 -1.63 20.68 -1.94
CA GLU A 243 -1.62 22.12 -1.59
C GLU A 243 -1.59 22.32 -0.07
N ASP A 244 -2.42 21.55 0.65
CA ASP A 244 -2.45 21.56 2.11
C ASP A 244 -1.10 21.11 2.68
N ALA A 245 -0.54 20.01 2.17
CA ALA A 245 0.76 19.51 2.62
C ALA A 245 1.87 20.56 2.45
N VAL A 246 1.90 21.27 1.32
CA VAL A 246 2.87 22.33 1.06
C VAL A 246 2.67 23.53 2.01
N SER A 247 1.43 23.86 2.35
CA SER A 247 1.13 24.98 3.25
C SER A 247 1.44 24.69 4.72
N LEU A 248 1.51 23.41 5.09
CA LEU A 248 1.65 22.93 6.47
C LEU A 248 3.07 22.49 6.81
N VAL A 249 3.93 22.31 5.82
CA VAL A 249 5.34 21.99 6.02
C VAL A 249 6.13 23.25 6.34
N ARG A 250 7.15 23.14 7.19
CA ARG A 250 8.05 24.26 7.51
C ARG A 250 8.96 24.60 6.33
N LYS A 251 9.61 25.77 6.40
CA LYS A 251 10.74 26.09 5.50
C LYS A 251 11.85 25.05 5.65
N GLY A 252 12.41 24.60 4.52
CA GLY A 252 13.40 23.52 4.46
C GLY A 252 12.81 22.14 4.70
N GLY A 253 11.50 21.99 4.80
CA GLY A 253 10.85 20.71 5.01
C GLY A 253 10.53 19.96 3.71
N THR A 254 9.98 18.75 3.84
CA THR A 254 9.71 17.85 2.71
C THR A 254 8.25 17.45 2.68
N VAL A 255 7.64 17.53 1.50
CA VAL A 255 6.32 16.96 1.22
C VAL A 255 6.49 15.65 0.47
N LEU A 256 5.95 14.57 1.03
CA LEU A 256 5.91 13.25 0.41
C LEU A 256 4.55 13.04 -0.26
N VAL A 257 4.54 12.88 -1.57
CA VAL A 257 3.33 12.62 -2.37
C VAL A 257 3.23 11.11 -2.59
N PHE A 258 2.33 10.46 -1.86
CA PHE A 258 2.11 9.01 -1.90
C PHE A 258 0.75 8.65 -2.49
N GLY A 259 -0.32 9.29 -2.01
CA GLY A 259 -1.67 9.06 -2.51
C GLY A 259 -1.76 9.37 -4.01
N LEU A 260 -2.61 8.63 -4.71
CA LEU A 260 -2.83 8.80 -6.15
C LEU A 260 -4.28 9.19 -6.40
N ASP A 261 -4.55 10.35 -6.96
CA ASP A 261 -5.84 10.72 -7.55
C ASP A 261 -5.61 11.43 -8.87
N ASP A 262 -5.77 10.72 -9.98
CA ASP A 262 -5.54 11.24 -11.34
C ASP A 262 -6.45 12.41 -11.72
N ARG A 263 -7.49 12.68 -10.91
CA ARG A 263 -8.40 13.81 -11.10
C ARG A 263 -7.98 15.04 -10.29
N ALA A 264 -7.13 14.83 -9.28
CA ALA A 264 -6.66 15.92 -8.45
C ALA A 264 -5.64 16.77 -9.20
N THR A 265 -5.74 18.08 -9.00
CA THR A 265 -4.76 19.04 -9.48
C THR A 265 -4.34 19.93 -8.33
N ALA A 266 -3.11 20.38 -8.32
CA ALA A 266 -2.58 21.29 -7.32
C ALA A 266 -1.98 22.53 -7.98
N SER A 267 -2.29 23.72 -7.44
CA SER A 267 -1.72 25.00 -7.88
C SER A 267 -0.74 25.52 -6.85
N ILE A 268 0.55 25.32 -7.09
CA ILE A 268 1.62 25.71 -6.18
C ILE A 268 2.48 26.77 -6.84
N SER A 269 2.64 27.94 -6.18
CA SER A 269 3.53 28.97 -6.67
C SER A 269 4.98 28.50 -6.61
N PRO A 270 5.76 28.63 -7.72
CA PRO A 270 7.19 28.34 -7.70
C PRO A 270 7.96 29.12 -6.62
N SER A 271 7.55 30.36 -6.34
CA SER A 271 8.17 31.16 -5.30
C SER A 271 7.91 30.63 -3.89
N THR A 272 6.78 29.97 -3.63
CA THR A 272 6.53 29.29 -2.36
C THR A 272 7.57 28.19 -2.13
N LEU A 273 7.84 27.36 -3.15
CA LEU A 273 8.86 26.32 -3.06
C LEU A 273 10.26 26.90 -2.92
N ALA A 274 10.61 27.91 -3.73
CA ALA A 274 11.95 28.49 -3.75
C ALA A 274 12.28 29.26 -2.47
N TYR A 275 11.38 30.14 -1.99
CA TYR A 275 11.61 30.89 -0.75
C TYR A 275 11.49 30.04 0.51
N GLY A 276 10.72 28.96 0.43
CA GLY A 276 10.60 27.97 1.50
C GLY A 276 11.67 26.89 1.45
N GLU A 277 12.45 26.75 0.37
CA GLU A 277 13.32 25.60 0.13
C GLU A 277 12.60 24.27 0.36
N ILE A 278 11.32 24.19 -0.06
CA ILE A 278 10.46 23.02 0.16
C ILE A 278 10.76 21.97 -0.88
N CYS A 279 11.04 20.73 -0.42
CA CYS A 279 11.21 19.57 -1.29
C CYS A 279 9.87 18.88 -1.54
N LEU A 280 9.52 18.64 -2.81
CA LEU A 280 8.41 17.76 -3.20
C LEU A 280 8.97 16.43 -3.67
N GLN A 281 8.63 15.36 -2.95
CA GLN A 281 9.12 14.02 -3.23
C GLN A 281 7.96 13.09 -3.60
N GLY A 282 7.85 12.75 -4.88
CA GLY A 282 6.92 11.72 -5.36
C GLY A 282 7.41 10.31 -5.03
N ILE A 283 6.47 9.43 -4.75
CA ILE A 283 6.68 8.00 -4.52
C ILE A 283 5.74 7.19 -5.39
N TYR A 284 6.27 6.14 -5.99
CA TYR A 284 5.47 5.17 -6.72
C TYR A 284 5.86 3.76 -6.32
N ILE A 285 4.91 3.00 -5.76
CA ILE A 285 4.98 1.60 -5.33
C ILE A 285 6.28 1.21 -4.58
N ALA A 286 6.45 -0.08 -4.33
CA ALA A 286 7.63 -0.62 -3.65
C ALA A 286 8.85 -0.68 -4.59
N LYS A 287 10.04 -0.46 -4.03
CA LYS A 287 11.33 -0.55 -4.74
C LYS A 287 12.36 -1.26 -3.87
N GLY A 288 12.48 -2.60 -4.03
CA GLY A 288 13.47 -3.40 -3.29
C GLY A 288 13.24 -3.45 -1.77
N THR A 289 12.06 -3.09 -1.30
CA THR A 289 11.71 -2.93 0.13
C THR A 289 10.97 -4.11 0.73
N PHE A 290 10.54 -5.08 -0.08
CA PHE A 290 9.80 -6.26 0.40
C PHE A 290 10.56 -7.11 1.45
N PRO A 291 11.87 -7.41 1.30
CA PRO A 291 12.60 -8.16 2.33
C PRO A 291 12.60 -7.43 3.68
N LYS A 292 12.71 -6.09 3.65
CA LYS A 292 12.64 -5.27 4.87
C LYS A 292 11.23 -5.26 5.47
N ALA A 293 10.20 -5.23 4.62
CA ALA A 293 8.82 -5.32 5.07
C ALA A 293 8.58 -6.64 5.81
N LEU A 294 9.00 -7.78 5.25
CA LEU A 294 8.87 -9.09 5.91
C LEU A 294 9.59 -9.14 7.26
N GLN A 295 10.81 -8.58 7.38
CA GLN A 295 11.55 -8.51 8.64
C GLN A 295 10.79 -7.69 9.72
N LEU A 296 10.21 -6.55 9.34
CA LEU A 296 9.44 -5.72 10.26
C LEU A 296 8.13 -6.39 10.68
N LEU A 297 7.47 -7.08 9.76
CA LEU A 297 6.24 -7.84 10.05
C LEU A 297 6.54 -9.06 10.94
N GLU A 298 7.67 -9.73 10.74
CA GLU A 298 8.08 -10.86 11.56
C GLU A 298 8.32 -10.45 13.02
N SER A 299 9.02 -9.33 13.26
CA SER A 299 9.22 -8.80 14.61
C SER A 299 7.93 -8.28 15.22
N ASN A 300 7.07 -7.69 14.40
CA ASN A 300 5.80 -7.04 14.76
C ASN A 300 5.89 -6.08 15.97
N GLU A 301 7.07 -5.56 16.28
CA GLU A 301 7.29 -4.67 17.43
C GLU A 301 6.46 -3.39 17.38
N LEU A 302 6.09 -2.95 16.16
CA LEU A 302 5.24 -1.78 15.94
C LEU A 302 3.74 -2.10 15.95
N GLY A 303 3.36 -3.40 16.02
CA GLY A 303 1.97 -3.83 16.10
C GLY A 303 1.20 -3.68 14.80
N PHE A 304 1.78 -4.08 13.67
CA PHE A 304 1.15 -4.05 12.34
C PHE A 304 -0.10 -4.92 12.24
N ASP A 305 -0.19 -5.99 13.04
CA ASP A 305 -1.34 -6.91 13.10
C ASP A 305 -2.65 -6.19 13.43
N ARG A 306 -2.60 -5.09 14.21
CA ARG A 306 -3.76 -4.27 14.56
C ARG A 306 -4.43 -3.59 13.36
N LEU A 307 -3.73 -3.49 12.21
CA LEU A 307 -4.31 -2.99 10.96
C LEU A 307 -5.36 -3.93 10.40
N ILE A 308 -5.24 -5.24 10.61
CA ILE A 308 -6.16 -6.24 10.07
C ILE A 308 -7.41 -6.25 10.95
N THR A 309 -8.49 -5.64 10.47
CA THR A 309 -9.74 -5.53 11.24
C THR A 309 -10.79 -6.55 10.80
N HIS A 310 -10.75 -7.02 9.56
CA HIS A 310 -11.76 -7.92 9.02
C HIS A 310 -11.11 -9.03 8.16
N ARG A 311 -11.73 -10.21 8.21
CA ARG A 311 -11.47 -11.36 7.33
C ARG A 311 -12.82 -11.83 6.78
N LEU A 312 -12.94 -11.89 5.46
CA LEU A 312 -14.13 -12.36 4.80
C LEU A 312 -13.77 -13.42 3.76
N ASP A 313 -14.65 -14.40 3.61
CA ASP A 313 -14.52 -15.39 2.54
C ASP A 313 -14.66 -14.73 1.17
N LEU A 314 -14.07 -15.31 0.16
CA LEU A 314 -14.06 -14.79 -1.20
C LEU A 314 -15.48 -14.51 -1.75
N GLU A 315 -16.47 -15.31 -1.36
CA GLU A 315 -17.88 -15.12 -1.74
C GLU A 315 -18.44 -13.79 -1.26
N ARG A 316 -17.89 -13.24 -0.19
CA ARG A 316 -18.29 -11.96 0.39
C ARG A 316 -17.42 -10.79 -0.11
N PHE A 317 -16.75 -10.96 -1.27
CA PHE A 317 -15.83 -9.96 -1.82
C PHE A 317 -16.46 -8.56 -1.93
N ASN A 318 -17.68 -8.46 -2.43
CA ASN A 318 -18.34 -7.16 -2.58
C ASN A 318 -18.68 -6.52 -1.22
N GLU A 319 -19.01 -7.30 -0.22
CA GLU A 319 -19.18 -6.82 1.16
C GLU A 319 -17.86 -6.28 1.74
N ALA A 320 -16.75 -6.94 1.46
CA ALA A 320 -15.42 -6.46 1.84
C ALA A 320 -15.09 -5.11 1.19
N VAL A 321 -15.46 -4.93 -0.09
CA VAL A 321 -15.33 -3.65 -0.79
C VAL A 321 -16.17 -2.56 -0.14
N ASP A 322 -17.40 -2.86 0.25
CA ASP A 322 -18.30 -1.90 0.90
C ASP A 322 -17.79 -1.51 2.29
N LEU A 323 -17.32 -2.46 3.10
CA LEU A 323 -16.67 -2.20 4.40
C LEU A 323 -15.44 -1.30 4.28
N ALA A 324 -14.62 -1.55 3.27
CA ALA A 324 -13.43 -0.72 3.05
C ALA A 324 -13.78 0.70 2.57
N ARG A 325 -14.86 0.86 1.79
CA ARG A 325 -15.37 2.16 1.30
C ARG A 325 -16.04 2.99 2.39
N SER A 326 -16.83 2.34 3.24
CA SER A 326 -17.55 3.05 4.32
C SER A 326 -16.58 3.60 5.38
N GLY A 327 -15.34 3.10 5.43
CA GLY A 327 -14.36 3.43 6.46
C GLY A 327 -14.61 2.71 7.79
N GLU A 328 -15.47 1.69 7.81
CA GLU A 328 -15.71 0.82 8.96
C GLU A 328 -14.61 -0.22 9.17
N ALA A 329 -13.70 -0.33 8.21
CA ALA A 329 -12.54 -1.20 8.29
C ALA A 329 -11.24 -0.42 8.05
N LEU A 330 -10.15 -0.88 8.66
CA LEU A 330 -8.80 -0.44 8.30
C LEU A 330 -8.26 -1.30 7.16
N LYS A 331 -7.96 -2.56 7.42
CA LYS A 331 -7.55 -3.52 6.40
C LYS A 331 -8.49 -4.72 6.40
N VAL A 332 -9.00 -5.05 5.22
CA VAL A 332 -9.83 -6.23 5.00
C VAL A 332 -9.01 -7.27 4.26
N LEU A 333 -9.00 -8.48 4.78
CA LEU A 333 -8.43 -9.66 4.13
C LEU A 333 -9.54 -10.51 3.52
N ILE A 334 -9.29 -11.01 2.33
CA ILE A 334 -10.13 -11.97 1.61
C ILE A 334 -9.48 -13.34 1.74
N VAL A 335 -10.27 -14.34 2.11
CA VAL A 335 -9.84 -15.74 2.23
C VAL A 335 -10.52 -16.50 1.08
N PRO A 336 -9.74 -17.00 0.12
CA PRO A 336 -10.28 -17.77 -1.00
C PRO A 336 -10.84 -19.14 -0.62
#